data_457a4bdc5a0f0b5abb966f8e16420c07
#
_entry.id   457a4bdc5a0f0b5abb966f8e16420c07
#
_cell.length_a   1.000
_cell.length_b   1.000
_cell.length_c   1.000
_cell.angle_alpha   90.00
_cell.angle_beta   90.00
_cell.angle_gamma   90.00
#
_symmetry.space_group_name_H-M   'P 1'
#
loop_
_entity.id
_entity.type
_entity.pdbx_description
1 polymer ?
#
loop_
_entity_poly.entity_id
_entity_poly.type
_entity_poly.pdbx_seq_one_letter_code
_entity_poly.pdbx_strand_id
1 'polypeptide(L)'
;HRDLHSFPTRRSSDLMLAKRGRDFVVLNMPVEVNDASPAHSQAPHAIFCLVLMVALMLTDEIPNPIAAIIACLLMGKFRCINAESAYKAIHWPSIILIVGMMPFALALQKTGGVDLVVQGLMDVAGSKGPYLMLGCLFVMCAAIGLFISNTATAVLMAPIALAAAKSMGVSPYPFAMVVAMAASAAFMTPVSSPVNTLVLGPGKYSFSDFVKIGVPFTVLVMVVCVLLIPVLFPF
;
A
#
# COMPACT_ATOMS: atom_id res chain seq x y z
N HIS A 1 -30.72 31.54 -19.56
CA HIS A 1 -29.88 30.33 -19.42
C HIS A 1 -28.74 30.41 -20.41
N ARG A 2 -27.58 30.91 -20.00
CA ARG A 2 -26.32 30.81 -20.78
C ARG A 2 -25.63 29.52 -20.35
N ASP A 3 -25.44 28.65 -21.34
CA ASP A 3 -24.76 27.38 -21.14
C ASP A 3 -23.34 27.59 -20.63
N LEU A 4 -23.13 27.24 -19.37
CA LEU A 4 -21.83 27.28 -18.66
C LEU A 4 -20.87 26.16 -19.14
N HIS A 5 -21.23 25.43 -20.23
CA HIS A 5 -20.46 24.27 -20.70
C HIS A 5 -19.47 24.54 -21.82
N SER A 6 -19.29 25.79 -22.28
CA SER A 6 -18.42 26.11 -23.42
C SER A 6 -17.09 26.78 -23.08
N PHE A 7 -16.74 26.93 -21.82
CA PHE A 7 -15.39 27.42 -21.48
C PHE A 7 -14.42 26.22 -21.47
N PRO A 8 -13.35 26.28 -22.27
CA PRO A 8 -12.25 25.33 -22.13
C PRO A 8 -11.78 25.40 -20.70
N THR A 9 -11.68 24.23 -20.05
CA THR A 9 -11.19 24.14 -18.68
C THR A 9 -9.90 24.95 -18.58
N ARG A 10 -9.77 25.79 -17.56
CA ARG A 10 -8.62 26.70 -17.31
C ARG A 10 -7.28 26.02 -17.62
N ARG A 11 -7.20 24.71 -17.37
CA ARG A 11 -6.06 23.84 -17.60
C ARG A 11 -5.62 23.70 -19.07
N SER A 12 -6.55 23.71 -20.04
CA SER A 12 -6.21 23.59 -21.47
C SER A 12 -5.74 24.92 -22.06
N SER A 13 -6.25 26.07 -21.59
CA SER A 13 -5.80 27.39 -22.01
C SER A 13 -4.41 27.71 -21.47
N ASP A 14 -4.11 27.35 -20.22
CA ASP A 14 -2.81 27.59 -19.60
C ASP A 14 -1.69 26.73 -20.25
N LEU A 15 -2.01 25.50 -20.64
CA LEU A 15 -1.11 24.64 -21.41
C LEU A 15 -0.86 25.14 -22.84
N MET A 16 -1.87 25.72 -23.51
CA MET A 16 -1.71 26.32 -24.82
C MET A 16 -0.88 27.62 -24.78
N LEU A 17 -1.05 28.45 -23.75
CA LEU A 17 -0.24 29.64 -23.54
C LEU A 17 1.22 29.30 -23.23
N ALA A 18 1.49 28.28 -22.44
CA ALA A 18 2.84 27.81 -22.15
C ALA A 18 3.58 27.25 -23.39
N LYS A 19 2.86 26.67 -24.37
CA LYS A 19 3.42 26.18 -25.63
C LYS A 19 3.75 27.28 -26.63
N ARG A 20 3.16 28.49 -26.53
CA ARG A 20 3.38 29.65 -27.40
C ARG A 20 4.39 30.64 -26.78
N GLY A 21 5.55 30.13 -26.40
CA GLY A 21 6.60 30.89 -25.71
C GLY A 21 7.24 32.07 -26.48
N ARG A 22 6.74 32.44 -27.71
CA ARG A 22 7.19 33.62 -28.47
C ARG A 22 6.33 34.84 -28.29
N ASP A 23 5.05 34.66 -27.91
CA ASP A 23 4.07 35.75 -27.93
C ASP A 23 3.59 36.17 -26.51
N PHE A 24 3.85 35.35 -25.50
CA PHE A 24 3.38 35.61 -24.12
C PHE A 24 4.43 35.23 -23.08
N VAL A 25 4.66 36.10 -22.12
CA VAL A 25 5.45 35.81 -20.92
C VAL A 25 4.49 35.37 -19.84
N VAL A 26 4.55 34.09 -19.45
CA VAL A 26 3.77 33.55 -18.33
C VAL A 26 4.49 33.97 -17.05
N LEU A 27 3.92 34.93 -16.30
CA LEU A 27 4.49 35.47 -15.06
C LEU A 27 4.37 34.50 -13.87
N ASN A 28 3.41 33.58 -13.90
CA ASN A 28 3.23 32.59 -12.85
C ASN A 28 2.58 31.32 -13.44
N MET A 29 3.30 30.21 -13.46
CA MET A 29 2.70 28.92 -13.80
C MET A 29 2.02 28.35 -12.54
N PRO A 30 0.77 27.84 -12.63
CA PRO A 30 0.19 27.07 -11.55
C PRO A 30 1.13 25.91 -11.18
N VAL A 31 1.33 25.67 -9.91
CA VAL A 31 2.23 24.63 -9.37
C VAL A 31 1.93 23.24 -10.01
N GLU A 32 0.66 22.98 -10.28
CA GLU A 32 0.17 21.76 -10.94
C GLU A 32 0.69 21.56 -12.37
N VAL A 33 1.03 22.63 -13.10
CA VAL A 33 1.56 22.56 -14.47
C VAL A 33 3.06 22.28 -14.46
N ASN A 34 3.78 22.78 -13.45
CA ASN A 34 5.20 22.46 -13.26
C ASN A 34 5.40 20.98 -12.90
N ASP A 35 4.49 20.41 -12.09
CA ASP A 35 4.53 19.00 -11.69
C ASP A 35 4.11 18.05 -12.84
N ALA A 36 3.37 18.56 -13.84
CA ALA A 36 2.86 17.77 -14.97
C ALA A 36 3.71 17.86 -16.25
N SER A 37 4.78 18.69 -16.29
CA SER A 37 5.62 18.78 -17.49
C SER A 37 6.61 17.61 -17.56
N PRO A 38 6.48 16.67 -18.52
CA PRO A 38 7.36 15.52 -18.60
C PRO A 38 8.77 15.98 -19.00
N ALA A 39 9.74 15.79 -18.10
CA ALA A 39 11.16 16.02 -18.35
C ALA A 39 11.76 14.86 -19.16
N HIS A 40 11.44 14.76 -20.46
CA HIS A 40 11.89 13.68 -21.34
C HIS A 40 13.42 13.49 -21.35
N SER A 41 14.18 14.55 -21.15
CA SER A 41 15.66 14.49 -21.13
C SER A 41 16.22 13.72 -19.94
N GLN A 42 15.49 13.62 -18.84
CA GLN A 42 15.93 12.96 -17.60
C GLN A 42 15.35 11.56 -17.42
N ALA A 43 14.38 11.18 -18.27
CA ALA A 43 13.74 9.86 -18.19
C ALA A 43 14.73 8.67 -18.24
N PRO A 44 15.76 8.64 -19.12
CA PRO A 44 16.71 7.52 -19.14
C PRO A 44 17.51 7.40 -17.86
N HIS A 45 17.87 8.52 -17.21
CA HIS A 45 18.59 8.51 -15.94
C HIS A 45 17.69 8.00 -14.79
N ALA A 46 16.42 8.39 -14.79
CA ALA A 46 15.45 7.90 -13.81
C ALA A 46 15.21 6.39 -13.95
N ILE A 47 15.06 5.90 -15.19
CA ILE A 47 14.93 4.47 -15.49
C ILE A 47 16.19 3.71 -15.05
N PHE A 48 17.37 4.23 -15.35
CA PHE A 48 18.62 3.63 -14.89
C PHE A 48 18.68 3.51 -13.36
N CYS A 49 18.34 4.57 -12.62
CA CYS A 49 18.31 4.54 -11.15
C CYS A 49 17.31 3.52 -10.62
N LEU A 50 16.14 3.39 -11.26
CA LEU A 50 15.12 2.40 -10.89
C LEU A 50 15.62 0.97 -11.12
N VAL A 51 16.18 0.69 -12.29
CA VAL A 51 16.73 -0.62 -12.62
C VAL A 51 17.87 -0.99 -11.68
N LEU A 52 18.76 -0.04 -11.40
CA LEU A 52 19.86 -0.24 -10.45
C LEU A 52 19.33 -0.54 -9.04
N MET A 53 18.30 0.16 -8.58
CA MET A 53 17.66 -0.10 -7.28
C MET A 53 17.13 -1.53 -7.20
N VAL A 54 16.38 -1.96 -8.22
CA VAL A 54 15.84 -3.32 -8.27
C VAL A 54 16.97 -4.35 -8.32
N ALA A 55 18.01 -4.12 -9.11
CA ALA A 55 19.18 -5.01 -9.18
C ALA A 55 19.87 -5.14 -7.82
N LEU A 56 20.09 -4.04 -7.10
CA LEU A 56 20.68 -4.07 -5.75
C LEU A 56 19.79 -4.80 -4.75
N MET A 57 18.46 -4.66 -4.84
CA MET A 57 17.52 -5.38 -3.98
C MET A 57 17.51 -6.90 -4.22
N LEU A 58 17.89 -7.35 -5.43
CA LEU A 58 17.95 -8.78 -5.77
C LEU A 58 19.26 -9.46 -5.35
N THR A 59 20.29 -8.68 -4.96
CA THR A 59 21.60 -9.26 -4.62
C THR A 59 21.72 -9.82 -3.20
N ASP A 60 20.70 -9.64 -2.34
CA ASP A 60 20.67 -10.03 -0.91
C ASP A 60 21.86 -9.53 -0.05
N GLU A 61 22.89 -8.93 -0.66
CA GLU A 61 24.08 -8.42 0.04
C GLU A 61 23.83 -7.06 0.70
N ILE A 62 22.90 -6.27 0.13
CA ILE A 62 22.61 -4.92 0.57
C ILE A 62 21.18 -4.87 1.12
N PRO A 63 20.98 -4.42 2.36
CA PRO A 63 19.63 -4.21 2.90
C PRO A 63 18.80 -3.31 2.00
N ASN A 64 17.56 -3.71 1.71
CA ASN A 64 16.64 -2.99 0.82
C ASN A 64 16.51 -1.48 1.09
N PRO A 65 16.49 -0.99 2.37
CA PRO A 65 16.47 0.45 2.64
C PRO A 65 17.71 1.18 2.12
N ILE A 66 18.90 0.54 2.19
CA ILE A 66 20.15 1.15 1.72
C ILE A 66 20.13 1.22 0.19
N ALA A 67 19.67 0.18 -0.51
CA ALA A 67 19.51 0.21 -1.97
C ALA A 67 18.57 1.35 -2.41
N ALA A 68 17.46 1.56 -1.71
CA ALA A 68 16.53 2.65 -1.98
C ALA A 68 17.17 4.04 -1.75
N ILE A 69 17.96 4.21 -0.68
CA ILE A 69 18.68 5.47 -0.38
C ILE A 69 19.70 5.76 -1.47
N ILE A 70 20.48 4.76 -1.92
CA ILE A 70 21.45 4.92 -2.99
C ILE A 70 20.77 5.40 -4.28
N ALA A 71 19.66 4.76 -4.66
CA ALA A 71 18.90 5.15 -5.82
C ALA A 71 18.36 6.59 -5.71
N CYS A 72 17.83 6.97 -4.55
CA CYS A 72 17.32 8.32 -4.29
C CYS A 72 18.43 9.38 -4.43
N LEU A 73 19.63 9.12 -3.87
CA LEU A 73 20.78 10.02 -3.99
C LEU A 73 21.26 10.16 -5.44
N LEU A 74 21.26 9.06 -6.21
CA LEU A 74 21.58 9.09 -7.64
C LEU A 74 20.55 9.88 -8.44
N MET A 75 19.28 9.72 -8.16
CA MET A 75 18.21 10.52 -8.79
C MET A 75 18.40 12.02 -8.50
N GLY A 76 18.78 12.38 -7.29
CA GLY A 76 19.14 13.75 -6.91
C GLY A 76 20.36 14.25 -7.67
N LYS A 77 21.44 13.44 -7.77
CA LYS A 77 22.67 13.77 -8.52
C LYS A 77 22.40 14.01 -10.00
N PHE A 78 21.55 13.21 -10.61
CA PHE A 78 21.15 13.37 -12.03
C PHE A 78 20.07 14.44 -12.24
N ARG A 79 19.71 15.17 -11.19
CA ARG A 79 18.67 16.21 -11.22
C ARG A 79 17.30 15.70 -11.71
N CYS A 80 17.04 14.41 -11.57
CA CYS A 80 15.71 13.83 -11.84
C CYS A 80 14.68 14.29 -10.81
N ILE A 81 15.14 14.53 -9.57
CA ILE A 81 14.31 15.01 -8.46
C ILE A 81 15.11 16.04 -7.65
N ASN A 82 14.46 17.07 -7.16
CA ASN A 82 15.03 18.01 -6.21
C ASN A 82 14.68 17.62 -4.77
N ALA A 83 15.39 18.17 -3.78
CA ALA A 83 15.18 17.84 -2.37
C ALA A 83 13.76 18.17 -1.89
N GLU A 84 13.18 19.26 -2.38
CA GLU A 84 11.82 19.68 -2.02
C GLU A 84 10.77 18.70 -2.55
N SER A 85 10.88 18.28 -3.81
CA SER A 85 10.00 17.28 -4.41
C SER A 85 10.15 15.92 -3.75
N ALA A 86 11.38 15.52 -3.41
CA ALA A 86 11.63 14.29 -2.67
C ALA A 86 10.95 14.32 -1.29
N TYR A 87 11.06 15.44 -0.56
CA TYR A 87 10.42 15.61 0.74
C TYR A 87 8.88 15.60 0.64
N LYS A 88 8.31 16.25 -0.38
CA LYS A 88 6.86 16.24 -0.65
C LYS A 88 6.33 14.88 -1.06
N ALA A 89 7.16 14.04 -1.68
CA ALA A 89 6.79 12.67 -2.05
C ALA A 89 6.67 11.72 -0.86
N ILE A 90 7.23 12.09 0.32
CA ILE A 90 7.12 11.29 1.54
C ILE A 90 5.68 11.32 2.05
N HIS A 91 5.06 10.16 2.15
CA HIS A 91 3.73 10.03 2.74
C HIS A 91 3.80 9.98 4.27
N TRP A 92 4.02 11.16 4.87
CA TRP A 92 4.19 11.34 6.32
C TRP A 92 3.11 10.67 7.18
N PRO A 93 1.81 10.72 6.82
CA PRO A 93 0.77 10.03 7.58
C PRO A 93 1.03 8.54 7.75
N SER A 94 1.51 7.85 6.71
CA SER A 94 1.85 6.41 6.81
C SER A 94 3.05 6.16 7.72
N ILE A 95 4.08 6.98 7.64
CA ILE A 95 5.28 6.85 8.50
C ILE A 95 4.91 7.05 9.97
N ILE A 96 4.20 8.13 10.27
CA ILE A 96 3.75 8.45 11.65
C ILE A 96 2.85 7.33 12.18
N LEU A 97 1.96 6.80 11.34
CA LEU A 97 1.07 5.69 11.73
C LEU A 97 1.87 4.43 12.06
N ILE A 98 2.83 4.04 11.23
CA ILE A 98 3.68 2.86 11.47
C ILE A 98 4.46 3.03 12.76
N VAL A 99 5.16 4.15 12.93
CA VAL A 99 5.95 4.43 14.14
C VAL A 99 5.07 4.51 15.38
N GLY A 100 3.89 5.13 15.29
CA GLY A 100 2.94 5.23 16.39
C GLY A 100 2.28 3.92 16.78
N MET A 101 2.11 2.98 15.83
CA MET A 101 1.52 1.66 16.10
C MET A 101 2.52 0.65 16.66
N MET A 102 3.84 0.84 16.46
CA MET A 102 4.85 -0.06 17.00
C MET A 102 4.81 -0.21 18.53
N PRO A 103 4.67 0.87 19.33
CA PRO A 103 4.52 0.74 20.80
C PRO A 103 3.29 -0.05 21.22
N PHE A 104 2.17 0.06 20.49
CA PHE A 104 0.96 -0.71 20.76
C PHE A 104 1.18 -2.21 20.51
N ALA A 105 1.82 -2.55 19.39
CA ALA A 105 2.19 -3.93 19.09
C ALA A 105 3.12 -4.52 20.15
N LEU A 106 4.12 -3.74 20.60
CA LEU A 106 5.03 -4.14 21.67
C LEU A 106 4.31 -4.27 23.03
N ALA A 107 3.39 -3.36 23.36
CA ALA A 107 2.57 -3.42 24.56
C ALA A 107 1.71 -4.69 24.56
N LEU A 108 1.05 -4.98 23.43
CA LEU A 108 0.23 -6.18 23.26
C LEU A 108 1.04 -7.48 23.44
N GLN A 109 2.28 -7.51 22.96
CA GLN A 109 3.20 -8.63 23.20
C GLN A 109 3.59 -8.74 24.68
N LYS A 110 3.97 -7.62 25.32
CA LYS A 110 4.42 -7.61 26.73
C LYS A 110 3.32 -7.89 27.72
N THR A 111 2.09 -7.54 27.43
CA THR A 111 0.91 -7.78 28.30
C THR A 111 0.29 -9.16 28.12
N GLY A 112 0.83 -10.01 27.22
CA GLY A 112 0.24 -11.31 26.91
C GLY A 112 -1.01 -11.25 26.03
N GLY A 113 -1.37 -10.08 25.51
CA GLY A 113 -2.54 -9.92 24.63
C GLY A 113 -2.39 -10.69 23.31
N VAL A 114 -1.16 -10.76 22.77
CA VAL A 114 -0.87 -11.59 21.60
C VAL A 114 -1.11 -13.06 21.89
N ASP A 115 -0.67 -13.53 23.07
CA ASP A 115 -0.81 -14.94 23.46
C ASP A 115 -2.27 -15.34 23.63
N LEU A 116 -3.12 -14.46 24.18
CA LEU A 116 -4.57 -14.68 24.25
C LEU A 116 -5.22 -14.85 22.88
N VAL A 117 -4.86 -13.98 21.93
CA VAL A 117 -5.39 -14.06 20.56
C VAL A 117 -4.88 -15.33 19.86
N VAL A 118 -3.60 -15.66 20.02
CA VAL A 118 -3.00 -16.87 19.46
C VAL A 118 -3.63 -18.12 20.07
N GLN A 119 -3.86 -18.17 21.38
CA GLN A 119 -4.57 -19.28 22.02
C GLN A 119 -5.97 -19.46 21.46
N GLY A 120 -6.75 -18.38 21.33
CA GLY A 120 -8.07 -18.44 20.70
C GLY A 120 -8.03 -18.94 19.26
N LEU A 121 -7.01 -18.55 18.49
CA LEU A 121 -6.79 -19.07 17.13
C LEU A 121 -6.40 -20.55 17.15
N MET A 122 -5.54 -20.96 18.09
CA MET A 122 -5.11 -22.35 18.25
C MET A 122 -6.27 -23.26 18.66
N ASP A 123 -7.17 -22.79 19.51
CA ASP A 123 -8.37 -23.55 19.91
C ASP A 123 -9.30 -23.82 18.71
N VAL A 124 -9.40 -22.86 17.81
CA VAL A 124 -10.27 -22.97 16.62
C VAL A 124 -9.59 -23.73 15.47
N ALA A 125 -8.32 -23.46 15.22
CA ALA A 125 -7.63 -23.90 14.00
C ALA A 125 -6.40 -24.78 14.24
N GLY A 126 -5.81 -24.75 15.43
CA GLY A 126 -4.52 -25.38 15.71
C GLY A 126 -4.50 -26.89 15.52
N SER A 127 -5.61 -27.57 15.86
CA SER A 127 -5.75 -29.03 15.69
C SER A 127 -5.98 -29.47 14.24
N LYS A 128 -6.34 -28.54 13.35
CA LYS A 128 -6.71 -28.82 11.94
C LYS A 128 -5.63 -28.47 10.92
N GLY A 129 -4.48 -27.98 11.39
CA GLY A 129 -3.30 -27.73 10.55
C GLY A 129 -3.09 -26.29 10.12
N PRO A 130 -1.92 -25.98 9.51
CA PRO A 130 -1.49 -24.62 9.22
C PRO A 130 -2.35 -23.92 8.17
N TYR A 131 -2.95 -24.63 7.24
CA TYR A 131 -3.83 -24.05 6.22
C TYR A 131 -5.08 -23.40 6.82
N LEU A 132 -5.72 -24.06 7.79
CA LEU A 132 -6.87 -23.46 8.47
C LEU A 132 -6.45 -22.25 9.30
N MET A 133 -5.29 -22.30 9.94
CA MET A 133 -4.73 -21.17 10.68
C MET A 133 -4.51 -19.95 9.77
N LEU A 134 -3.96 -20.15 8.54
CA LEU A 134 -3.84 -19.09 7.55
C LEU A 134 -5.18 -18.50 7.16
N GLY A 135 -6.20 -19.36 6.98
CA GLY A 135 -7.58 -18.92 6.70
C GLY A 135 -8.18 -18.08 7.82
N CYS A 136 -8.03 -18.51 9.08
CA CYS A 136 -8.50 -17.75 10.24
C CYS A 136 -7.78 -16.40 10.38
N LEU A 137 -6.47 -16.35 10.16
CA LEU A 137 -5.69 -15.11 10.14
C LEU A 137 -6.16 -14.19 9.03
N PHE A 138 -6.42 -14.72 7.82
CA PHE A 138 -6.93 -13.94 6.70
C PHE A 138 -8.28 -13.30 7.05
N VAL A 139 -9.23 -14.08 7.56
CA VAL A 139 -10.56 -13.58 7.95
C VAL A 139 -10.45 -12.51 9.02
N MET A 140 -9.62 -12.72 10.04
CA MET A 140 -9.41 -11.76 11.11
C MET A 140 -8.79 -10.45 10.59
N CYS A 141 -7.76 -10.54 9.73
CA CYS A 141 -7.19 -9.37 9.07
C CYS A 141 -8.21 -8.62 8.21
N ALA A 142 -8.96 -9.35 7.40
CA ALA A 142 -9.98 -8.76 6.54
C ALA A 142 -11.06 -8.06 7.36
N ALA A 143 -11.54 -8.69 8.46
CA ALA A 143 -12.52 -8.10 9.35
C ALA A 143 -12.03 -6.81 10.03
N ILE A 144 -10.79 -6.80 10.54
CA ILE A 144 -10.18 -5.61 11.13
C ILE A 144 -9.98 -4.53 10.07
N GLY A 145 -9.53 -4.91 8.87
CA GLY A 145 -9.32 -4.01 7.74
C GLY A 145 -10.57 -3.29 7.23
N LEU A 146 -11.78 -3.76 7.60
CA LEU A 146 -13.02 -3.03 7.29
C LEU A 146 -13.13 -1.69 8.05
N PHE A 147 -12.50 -1.59 9.20
CA PHE A 147 -12.62 -0.43 10.10
C PHE A 147 -11.36 0.41 10.16
N ILE A 148 -10.21 -0.18 9.86
CA ILE A 148 -8.89 0.44 10.01
C ILE A 148 -8.18 0.42 8.65
N SER A 149 -7.23 1.36 8.42
CA SER A 149 -6.45 1.37 7.19
C SER A 149 -5.63 0.10 6.99
N ASN A 150 -5.37 -0.27 5.75
CA ASN A 150 -4.58 -1.44 5.38
C ASN A 150 -3.22 -1.50 6.11
N THR A 151 -2.53 -0.35 6.17
CA THR A 151 -1.22 -0.25 6.84
C THR A 151 -1.34 -0.52 8.35
N ALA A 152 -2.35 0.06 9.01
CA ALA A 152 -2.57 -0.16 10.44
C ALA A 152 -2.93 -1.63 10.73
N THR A 153 -3.77 -2.23 9.89
CA THR A 153 -4.14 -3.66 9.99
C THR A 153 -2.90 -4.55 9.87
N ALA A 154 -2.04 -4.30 8.86
CA ALA A 154 -0.83 -5.08 8.66
C ALA A 154 0.12 -4.99 9.86
N VAL A 155 0.37 -3.78 10.39
CA VAL A 155 1.27 -3.55 11.53
C VAL A 155 0.73 -4.18 12.81
N LEU A 156 -0.59 -4.13 13.03
CA LEU A 156 -1.22 -4.74 14.20
C LEU A 156 -1.20 -6.27 14.14
N MET A 157 -1.48 -6.84 12.96
CA MET A 157 -1.65 -8.27 12.79
C MET A 157 -0.33 -9.03 12.58
N ALA A 158 0.74 -8.36 12.13
CA ALA A 158 2.03 -9.00 11.91
C ALA A 158 2.59 -9.70 13.16
N PRO A 159 2.65 -9.08 14.36
CA PRO A 159 3.13 -9.78 15.56
C PRO A 159 2.28 -10.99 15.95
N ILE A 160 0.96 -10.94 15.73
CA ILE A 160 0.04 -12.06 16.01
C ILE A 160 0.33 -13.21 15.05
N ALA A 161 0.51 -12.93 13.77
CA ALA A 161 0.83 -13.92 12.74
C ALA A 161 2.17 -14.61 13.01
N LEU A 162 3.20 -13.83 13.37
CA LEU A 162 4.52 -14.36 13.70
C LEU A 162 4.49 -15.22 14.97
N ALA A 163 3.73 -14.81 16.00
CA ALA A 163 3.55 -15.59 17.23
C ALA A 163 2.78 -16.89 16.95
N ALA A 164 1.74 -16.85 16.10
CA ALA A 164 1.01 -18.05 15.69
C ALA A 164 1.89 -19.04 14.92
N ALA A 165 2.73 -18.58 14.01
CA ALA A 165 3.69 -19.42 13.30
C ALA A 165 4.68 -20.07 14.26
N LYS A 166 5.20 -19.30 15.23
CA LYS A 166 6.13 -19.79 16.26
C LYS A 166 5.48 -20.83 17.16
N SER A 167 4.23 -20.65 17.59
CA SER A 167 3.51 -21.60 18.43
C SER A 167 3.21 -22.92 17.70
N MET A 168 3.08 -22.90 16.37
CA MET A 168 2.92 -24.10 15.54
C MET A 168 4.24 -24.73 15.12
N GLY A 169 5.38 -24.08 15.38
CA GLY A 169 6.70 -24.58 14.97
C GLY A 169 6.93 -24.58 13.47
N VAL A 170 6.23 -23.71 12.72
CA VAL A 170 6.31 -23.59 11.27
C VAL A 170 6.98 -22.28 10.83
N SER A 171 7.36 -22.21 9.56
CA SER A 171 7.97 -21.02 8.96
C SER A 171 7.06 -19.78 9.11
N PRO A 172 7.58 -18.62 9.52
CA PRO A 172 6.81 -17.39 9.66
C PRO A 172 6.46 -16.72 8.34
N TYR A 173 7.15 -17.05 7.23
CA TYR A 173 6.97 -16.38 5.94
C TYR A 173 5.55 -16.49 5.38
N PRO A 174 4.92 -17.69 5.31
CA PRO A 174 3.54 -17.79 4.81
C PRO A 174 2.56 -16.97 5.64
N PHE A 175 2.75 -16.92 6.96
CA PHE A 175 1.89 -16.17 7.88
C PHE A 175 2.01 -14.66 7.67
N ALA A 176 3.23 -14.14 7.53
CA ALA A 176 3.47 -12.74 7.22
C ALA A 176 2.89 -12.35 5.85
N MET A 177 3.06 -13.20 4.83
CA MET A 177 2.52 -12.96 3.49
C MET A 177 1.00 -12.97 3.47
N VAL A 178 0.35 -13.89 4.19
CA VAL A 178 -1.12 -13.90 4.31
C VAL A 178 -1.62 -12.62 4.96
N VAL A 179 -0.96 -12.12 6.01
CA VAL A 179 -1.34 -10.84 6.65
C VAL A 179 -1.18 -9.68 5.69
N ALA A 180 -0.08 -9.60 4.93
CA ALA A 180 0.16 -8.54 3.95
C ALA A 180 -0.92 -8.52 2.87
N MET A 181 -1.30 -9.68 2.35
CA MET A 181 -2.37 -9.81 1.34
C MET A 181 -3.75 -9.52 1.94
N ALA A 182 -4.06 -10.07 3.10
CA ALA A 182 -5.35 -9.90 3.76
C ALA A 182 -5.61 -8.46 4.19
N ALA A 183 -4.58 -7.74 4.68
CA ALA A 183 -4.69 -6.33 5.02
C ALA A 183 -5.09 -5.46 3.82
N SER A 184 -4.71 -5.87 2.60
CA SER A 184 -5.09 -5.20 1.36
C SER A 184 -6.40 -5.69 0.76
N ALA A 185 -7.01 -6.75 1.32
CA ALA A 185 -8.20 -7.41 0.80
C ALA A 185 -9.52 -6.88 1.39
N ALA A 186 -9.54 -5.68 1.92
CA ALA A 186 -10.74 -5.03 2.48
C ALA A 186 -11.64 -4.46 1.37
N PHE A 187 -12.17 -5.33 0.50
CA PHE A 187 -12.99 -4.94 -0.64
C PHE A 187 -14.47 -4.68 -0.29
N MET A 188 -14.91 -5.10 0.88
CA MET A 188 -16.32 -5.09 1.28
C MET A 188 -16.84 -3.70 1.65
N THR A 189 -15.96 -2.72 1.90
CA THR A 189 -16.39 -1.36 2.28
C THR A 189 -15.70 -0.29 1.43
N PRO A 190 -16.42 0.79 1.08
CA PRO A 190 -15.81 1.92 0.37
C PRO A 190 -14.85 2.74 1.26
N VAL A 191 -14.97 2.61 2.59
CA VAL A 191 -14.23 3.44 3.57
C VAL A 191 -12.85 2.87 3.88
N SER A 192 -12.66 1.56 3.73
CA SER A 192 -11.41 0.87 4.09
C SER A 192 -10.21 1.27 3.22
N SER A 193 -10.44 1.76 2.01
CA SER A 193 -9.38 2.14 1.08
C SER A 193 -9.70 3.47 0.38
N PRO A 194 -8.72 4.39 0.25
CA PRO A 194 -8.89 5.62 -0.53
C PRO A 194 -9.30 5.37 -1.98
N VAL A 195 -8.84 4.25 -2.57
CA VAL A 195 -9.19 3.86 -3.95
C VAL A 195 -10.68 3.56 -4.07
N ASN A 196 -11.23 2.82 -3.11
CA ASN A 196 -12.66 2.50 -3.08
C ASN A 196 -13.52 3.77 -2.91
N THR A 197 -13.07 4.69 -2.07
CA THR A 197 -13.76 5.98 -1.85
C THR A 197 -13.76 6.84 -3.12
N LEU A 198 -12.66 6.85 -3.89
CA LEU A 198 -12.55 7.64 -5.13
C LEU A 198 -13.53 7.18 -6.21
N VAL A 199 -13.81 5.89 -6.32
CA VAL A 199 -14.73 5.35 -7.35
C VAL A 199 -16.20 5.41 -6.95
N LEU A 200 -16.50 5.61 -5.66
CA LEU A 200 -17.86 5.64 -5.11
C LEU A 200 -18.73 6.72 -5.81
N GLY A 201 -18.20 7.95 -5.89
CA GLY A 201 -18.93 9.09 -6.46
C GLY A 201 -19.13 8.96 -7.99
N PRO A 202 -18.05 8.86 -8.79
CA PRO A 202 -18.14 8.75 -10.25
C PRO A 202 -18.92 7.53 -10.71
N GLY A 203 -18.77 6.39 -10.00
CA GLY A 203 -19.44 5.14 -10.34
C GLY A 203 -20.89 5.03 -9.85
N LYS A 204 -21.36 6.01 -9.04
CA LYS A 204 -22.68 5.98 -8.38
C LYS A 204 -22.95 4.67 -7.63
N TYR A 205 -21.90 4.06 -7.07
CA TYR A 205 -22.02 2.83 -6.31
C TYR A 205 -22.64 3.10 -4.93
N SER A 206 -23.46 2.18 -4.46
CA SER A 206 -23.97 2.15 -3.08
C SER A 206 -23.07 1.29 -2.19
N PHE A 207 -23.18 1.47 -0.88
CA PHE A 207 -22.51 0.59 0.09
C PHE A 207 -22.85 -0.88 -0.12
N SER A 208 -24.12 -1.16 -0.45
CA SER A 208 -24.62 -2.52 -0.72
C SER A 208 -23.92 -3.18 -1.92
N ASP A 209 -23.53 -2.41 -2.93
CA ASP A 209 -22.84 -2.93 -4.11
C ASP A 209 -21.43 -3.39 -3.75
N PHE A 210 -20.73 -2.63 -2.89
CA PHE A 210 -19.43 -3.05 -2.35
C PHE A 210 -19.54 -4.34 -1.54
N VAL A 211 -20.55 -4.50 -0.71
CA VAL A 211 -20.75 -5.74 0.05
C VAL A 211 -21.05 -6.91 -0.87
N LYS A 212 -21.96 -6.75 -1.83
CA LYS A 212 -22.36 -7.83 -2.75
C LYS A 212 -21.22 -8.36 -3.60
N ILE A 213 -20.34 -7.49 -4.05
CA ILE A 213 -19.18 -7.87 -4.89
C ILE A 213 -17.96 -8.16 -4.02
N GLY A 214 -17.73 -7.36 -2.99
CA GLY A 214 -16.57 -7.45 -2.13
C GLY A 214 -16.51 -8.73 -1.31
N VAL A 215 -17.66 -9.24 -0.80
CA VAL A 215 -17.67 -10.49 -0.02
C VAL A 215 -17.24 -11.69 -0.86
N PRO A 216 -17.85 -11.99 -2.03
CA PRO A 216 -17.39 -13.10 -2.87
C PRO A 216 -15.94 -12.94 -3.32
N PHE A 217 -15.53 -11.71 -3.63
CA PHE A 217 -14.17 -11.44 -4.06
C PHE A 217 -13.15 -11.64 -2.93
N THR A 218 -13.47 -11.21 -1.70
CA THR A 218 -12.63 -11.46 -0.52
C THR A 218 -12.48 -12.96 -0.25
N VAL A 219 -13.56 -13.74 -0.38
CA VAL A 219 -13.51 -15.20 -0.23
C VAL A 219 -12.65 -15.84 -1.32
N LEU A 220 -12.78 -15.40 -2.57
CA LEU A 220 -11.95 -15.87 -3.67
C LEU A 220 -10.47 -15.62 -3.39
N VAL A 221 -10.13 -14.37 -3.00
CA VAL A 221 -8.75 -13.98 -2.67
C VAL A 221 -8.23 -14.79 -1.48
N MET A 222 -9.05 -15.02 -0.47
CA MET A 222 -8.69 -15.87 0.68
C MET A 222 -8.31 -17.29 0.24
N VAL A 223 -9.15 -17.93 -0.58
CA VAL A 223 -8.87 -19.29 -1.07
C VAL A 223 -7.58 -19.33 -1.88
N VAL A 224 -7.40 -18.37 -2.79
CA VAL A 224 -6.17 -18.27 -3.60
C VAL A 224 -4.94 -18.05 -2.69
N CYS A 225 -5.01 -17.16 -1.73
CA CYS A 225 -3.90 -16.88 -0.82
C CYS A 225 -3.55 -18.10 0.05
N VAL A 226 -4.53 -18.75 0.64
CA VAL A 226 -4.32 -19.90 1.53
C VAL A 226 -3.72 -21.09 0.76
N LEU A 227 -4.06 -21.26 -0.52
CA LEU A 227 -3.50 -22.35 -1.35
C LEU A 227 -2.17 -21.99 -1.98
N LEU A 228 -2.01 -20.77 -2.49
CA LEU A 228 -0.84 -20.37 -3.27
C LEU A 228 0.36 -19.97 -2.40
N ILE A 229 0.11 -19.27 -1.29
CA ILE A 229 1.20 -18.74 -0.44
C ILE A 229 2.08 -19.87 0.12
N PRO A 230 1.54 -20.99 0.65
CA PRO A 230 2.36 -22.10 1.13
C PRO A 230 3.14 -22.83 0.03
N VAL A 231 2.70 -22.72 -1.22
CA VAL A 231 3.45 -23.28 -2.37
C VAL A 231 4.67 -22.42 -2.71
N LEU A 232 4.53 -21.10 -2.61
CA LEU A 232 5.61 -20.14 -2.86
C LEU A 232 6.56 -20.01 -1.65
N PHE A 233 6.01 -20.10 -0.46
CA PHE A 233 6.72 -20.00 0.82
C PHE A 233 6.37 -21.21 1.69
N PRO A 234 7.11 -22.31 1.63
CA PRO A 234 6.82 -23.53 2.38
C PRO A 234 6.82 -23.29 3.92
N PHE A 235 6.04 -24.11 4.63
CA PHE A 235 5.94 -24.08 6.10
C PHE A 235 7.22 -24.48 6.80
#